data_3e260f7a23aa2facfbef12694385629f
#
_entry.id   3e260f7a23aa2facfbef12694385629f
#
_cell.length_a   1.000
_cell.length_b   1.000
_cell.length_c   1.000
_cell.angle_alpha   90.00
_cell.angle_beta   90.00
_cell.angle_gamma   90.00
#
_symmetry.space_group_name_H-M   'P 1'
#
loop_
_entity.id
_entity.type
_entity.pdbx_description
1 polymer ?
#
loop_
_entity_poly.entity_id
_entity_poly.type
_entity_poly.pdbx_seq_one_letter_code
_entity_poly.pdbx_strand_id
1 'polypeptide(L)'
;GLAYVLWNIQTGSDSMLPICIGVTFNAVFVALLEPSFRATITELLTEEEYARASGMVQIAGNAKFLISPALAGILLAVADIRLILLIDIGTFLITVTTVAIVRKSVGKAVKTERQSIGREMRLGFAEINKSKGIRILIILMSFVCFFVGILQTLTSPMVLAVSNAETVGFMESLCAVGMLLGSVFIGILGIKKNFSTVLCVAGILSGIFIALTGVNKSIFVTGAGIFLFFLALPFMNTSADVLIRKNIPNELQGRVWGIISLLSQTGTVLAYAL
;
A
#
# COMPACT_ATOMS: atom_id res chain seq x y z
N GLY A 1 -4.44 19.59 -6.77
CA GLY A 1 -5.55 18.67 -6.50
C GLY A 1 -6.34 19.13 -5.30
N LEU A 2 -5.80 18.97 -4.06
CA LEU A 2 -6.53 19.26 -2.80
C LEU A 2 -7.03 20.69 -2.68
N ALA A 3 -6.23 21.69 -3.04
CA ALA A 3 -6.66 23.08 -3.02
C ALA A 3 -7.83 23.35 -3.98
N TYR A 4 -7.88 22.68 -5.12
CA TYR A 4 -8.99 22.74 -6.07
C TYR A 4 -10.26 22.11 -5.49
N VAL A 5 -10.13 20.97 -4.82
CA VAL A 5 -11.24 20.31 -4.11
C VAL A 5 -11.80 21.21 -3.01
N LEU A 6 -10.90 21.78 -2.19
CA LEU A 6 -11.28 22.71 -1.12
C LEU A 6 -12.04 23.94 -1.66
N TRP A 7 -11.56 24.52 -2.75
CA TRP A 7 -12.22 25.66 -3.40
C TRP A 7 -13.61 25.30 -3.92
N ASN A 8 -13.79 24.12 -4.55
CA ASN A 8 -15.09 23.66 -5.01
C ASN A 8 -16.09 23.45 -3.85
N ILE A 9 -15.65 22.87 -2.73
CA ILE A 9 -16.48 22.69 -1.54
C ILE A 9 -16.88 24.06 -0.96
N GLN A 10 -15.99 25.05 -0.98
CA GLN A 10 -16.31 26.41 -0.49
C GLN A 10 -17.30 27.17 -1.39
N THR A 11 -17.25 26.91 -2.71
CA THR A 11 -18.15 27.55 -3.68
C THR A 11 -19.54 26.91 -3.78
N GLY A 12 -19.78 25.85 -2.96
CA GLY A 12 -21.09 25.18 -2.90
C GLY A 12 -21.41 24.34 -4.16
N SER A 13 -20.40 23.92 -4.88
CA SER A 13 -20.58 23.01 -6.02
C SER A 13 -20.75 21.58 -5.52
N ASP A 14 -21.98 21.07 -5.50
CA ASP A 14 -22.31 19.68 -5.13
C ASP A 14 -21.98 18.66 -6.21
N SER A 15 -21.27 19.08 -7.25
CA SER A 15 -20.88 18.19 -8.36
C SER A 15 -19.75 17.27 -7.97
N MET A 16 -19.93 15.97 -8.16
CA MET A 16 -18.88 14.94 -7.95
C MET A 16 -17.69 15.09 -8.92
N LEU A 17 -17.92 15.62 -10.10
CA LEU A 17 -16.94 15.65 -11.19
C LEU A 17 -15.69 16.51 -10.87
N PRO A 18 -15.79 17.73 -10.33
CA PRO A 18 -14.62 18.49 -9.87
C PRO A 18 -13.83 17.80 -8.77
N ILE A 19 -14.53 17.10 -7.86
CA ILE A 19 -13.88 16.34 -6.78
C ILE A 19 -13.05 15.21 -7.38
N CYS A 20 -13.64 14.42 -8.29
CA CYS A 20 -12.95 13.33 -9.00
C CYS A 20 -11.73 13.83 -9.76
N ILE A 21 -11.83 14.97 -10.46
CA ILE A 21 -10.70 15.58 -11.19
C ILE A 21 -9.59 15.97 -10.20
N GLY A 22 -9.92 16.64 -9.11
CA GLY A 22 -8.95 17.07 -8.10
C GLY A 22 -8.24 15.91 -7.42
N VAL A 23 -8.97 14.86 -7.08
CA VAL A 23 -8.42 13.63 -6.47
C VAL A 23 -7.54 12.87 -7.47
N THR A 24 -7.97 12.72 -8.72
CA THR A 24 -7.19 12.06 -9.77
C THR A 24 -5.87 12.80 -10.01
N PHE A 25 -5.91 14.13 -10.10
CA PHE A 25 -4.72 14.95 -10.25
C PHE A 25 -3.76 14.75 -9.05
N ASN A 26 -4.28 14.73 -7.83
CA ASN A 26 -3.49 14.47 -6.63
C ASN A 26 -2.87 13.06 -6.66
N ALA A 27 -3.63 12.05 -7.03
CA ALA A 27 -3.16 10.66 -7.10
C ALA A 27 -1.98 10.47 -8.07
N VAL A 28 -1.99 11.15 -9.23
CA VAL A 28 -0.87 11.13 -10.20
C VAL A 28 0.42 11.64 -9.55
N PHE A 29 0.36 12.77 -8.83
CA PHE A 29 1.56 13.32 -8.18
C PHE A 29 2.04 12.46 -7.00
N VAL A 30 1.13 11.89 -6.21
CA VAL A 30 1.48 10.96 -5.13
C VAL A 30 2.15 9.70 -5.69
N ALA A 31 1.66 9.17 -6.81
CA ALA A 31 2.26 8.01 -7.47
C ALA A 31 3.70 8.26 -7.95
N LEU A 32 4.04 9.51 -8.29
CA LEU A 32 5.41 9.89 -8.65
C LEU A 32 6.30 10.18 -7.44
N LEU A 33 5.71 10.56 -6.31
CA LEU A 33 6.45 10.92 -5.10
C LEU A 33 7.14 9.72 -4.46
N GLU A 34 6.45 8.60 -4.34
CA GLU A 34 6.96 7.41 -3.63
C GLU A 34 8.22 6.81 -4.29
N PRO A 35 8.27 6.56 -5.60
CA PRO A 35 9.49 6.10 -6.26
C PRO A 35 10.64 7.09 -6.14
N SER A 36 10.35 8.39 -6.26
CA SER A 36 11.34 9.46 -6.14
C SER A 36 11.94 9.53 -4.73
N PHE A 37 11.11 9.39 -3.71
CA PHE A 37 11.54 9.35 -2.32
C PHE A 37 12.42 8.14 -2.02
N ARG A 38 12.05 6.94 -2.50
CA ARG A 38 12.85 5.72 -2.35
C ARG A 38 14.21 5.82 -3.04
N ALA A 39 14.25 6.41 -4.25
CA ALA A 39 15.49 6.65 -4.98
C ALA A 39 16.42 7.62 -4.20
N THR A 40 15.86 8.71 -3.69
CA THR A 40 16.61 9.70 -2.90
C THR A 40 17.21 9.11 -1.63
N ILE A 41 16.47 8.26 -0.90
CA ILE A 41 16.99 7.56 0.28
C ILE A 41 18.18 6.68 -0.09
N THR A 42 18.10 5.97 -1.21
CA THR A 42 19.19 5.09 -1.67
C THR A 42 20.46 5.87 -2.04
N GLU A 43 20.32 7.08 -2.57
CA GLU A 43 21.46 7.94 -2.94
C GLU A 43 22.13 8.63 -1.74
N LEU A 44 21.37 8.84 -0.65
CA LEU A 44 21.83 9.64 0.49
C LEU A 44 22.50 8.82 1.59
N LEU A 45 22.22 7.53 1.69
CA LEU A 45 22.56 6.71 2.83
C LEU A 45 23.59 5.63 2.47
N THR A 46 24.42 5.27 3.45
CA THR A 46 25.30 4.11 3.38
C THR A 46 24.52 2.80 3.54
N GLU A 47 25.09 1.66 3.16
CA GLU A 47 24.42 0.35 3.26
C GLU A 47 23.93 0.04 4.69
N GLU A 48 24.69 0.45 5.71
CA GLU A 48 24.33 0.26 7.13
C GLU A 48 23.15 1.16 7.54
N GLU A 49 23.12 2.40 7.09
CA GLU A 49 22.05 3.35 7.35
C GLU A 49 20.79 3.02 6.54
N TYR A 50 20.96 2.43 5.33
CA TYR A 50 19.84 2.03 4.49
C TYR A 50 18.91 1.02 5.17
N ALA A 51 19.48 0.02 5.87
CA ALA A 51 18.68 -0.96 6.62
C ALA A 51 17.81 -0.29 7.70
N ARG A 52 18.39 0.67 8.43
CA ARG A 52 17.69 1.43 9.47
C ARG A 52 16.61 2.35 8.88
N ALA A 53 16.94 3.06 7.82
CA ALA A 53 16.01 3.94 7.12
C ALA A 53 14.84 3.16 6.49
N SER A 54 15.10 2.01 5.87
CA SER A 54 14.06 1.12 5.36
C SER A 54 13.11 0.64 6.46
N GLY A 55 13.64 0.31 7.64
CA GLY A 55 12.82 -0.01 8.81
C GLY A 55 11.93 1.15 9.24
N MET A 56 12.46 2.38 9.28
CA MET A 56 11.68 3.58 9.62
C MET A 56 10.59 3.88 8.58
N VAL A 57 10.90 3.72 7.29
CA VAL A 57 9.90 3.87 6.19
C VAL A 57 8.78 2.83 6.32
N GLN A 58 9.12 1.59 6.68
CA GLN A 58 8.13 0.54 6.93
C GLN A 58 7.23 0.88 8.12
N ILE A 59 7.81 1.34 9.23
CA ILE A 59 7.05 1.76 10.41
C ILE A 59 6.10 2.91 10.04
N ALA A 60 6.59 3.93 9.34
CA ALA A 60 5.77 5.05 8.89
C ALA A 60 4.66 4.60 7.93
N GLY A 61 4.97 3.69 6.99
CA GLY A 61 4.02 3.10 6.07
C GLY A 61 2.90 2.33 6.77
N ASN A 62 3.23 1.56 7.80
CA ASN A 62 2.25 0.79 8.58
C ASN A 62 1.46 1.69 9.56
N ALA A 63 2.12 2.69 10.15
CA ALA A 63 1.49 3.64 11.07
C ALA A 63 0.36 4.43 10.39
N LYS A 64 0.49 4.76 9.10
CA LYS A 64 -0.58 5.46 8.37
C LYS A 64 -1.88 4.67 8.34
N PHE A 65 -1.84 3.34 8.23
CA PHE A 65 -3.04 2.50 8.19
C PHE A 65 -3.73 2.38 9.55
N LEU A 66 -2.98 2.55 10.65
CA LEU A 66 -3.54 2.50 11.99
C LEU A 66 -3.99 3.90 12.48
N ILE A 67 -3.12 4.89 12.32
CA ILE A 67 -3.31 6.22 12.90
C ILE A 67 -4.27 7.06 12.04
N SER A 68 -4.18 6.98 10.70
CA SER A 68 -4.97 7.84 9.81
C SER A 68 -6.48 7.64 9.94
N PRO A 69 -7.05 6.42 9.98
CA PRO A 69 -8.49 6.26 10.17
C PRO A 69 -8.98 6.78 11.52
N ALA A 70 -8.20 6.54 12.59
CA ALA A 70 -8.54 7.04 13.92
C ALA A 70 -8.53 8.57 13.98
N LEU A 71 -7.48 9.20 13.44
CA LEU A 71 -7.40 10.66 13.35
C LEU A 71 -8.50 11.25 12.47
N ALA A 72 -8.77 10.63 11.31
CA ALA A 72 -9.84 11.08 10.42
C ALA A 72 -11.20 11.00 11.11
N GLY A 73 -11.48 9.92 11.85
CA GLY A 73 -12.72 9.77 12.61
C GLY A 73 -12.88 10.84 13.71
N ILE A 74 -11.82 11.10 14.48
CA ILE A 74 -11.81 12.16 15.50
C ILE A 74 -12.01 13.54 14.86
N LEU A 75 -11.28 13.85 13.80
CA LEU A 75 -11.37 15.14 13.12
C LEU A 75 -12.76 15.35 12.51
N LEU A 76 -13.38 14.34 11.92
CA LEU A 76 -14.74 14.43 11.40
C LEU A 76 -15.80 14.56 12.50
N ALA A 77 -15.55 14.03 13.70
CA ALA A 77 -16.47 14.15 14.82
C ALA A 77 -16.45 15.56 15.45
N VAL A 78 -15.31 16.27 15.40
CA VAL A 78 -15.14 17.58 16.05
C VAL A 78 -15.09 18.76 15.06
N ALA A 79 -14.92 18.48 13.77
CA ALA A 79 -14.76 19.49 12.74
C ALA A 79 -15.30 19.01 11.37
N ASP A 80 -15.32 19.93 10.41
CA ASP A 80 -15.74 19.64 9.03
C ASP A 80 -14.58 19.12 8.17
N ILE A 81 -14.91 18.48 7.06
CA ILE A 81 -13.97 18.00 6.03
C ILE A 81 -12.98 19.08 5.57
N ARG A 82 -13.38 20.34 5.65
CA ARG A 82 -12.54 21.51 5.33
C ARG A 82 -11.27 21.56 6.19
N LEU A 83 -11.39 21.27 7.49
CA LEU A 83 -10.23 21.24 8.39
C LEU A 83 -9.27 20.13 8.00
N ILE A 84 -9.76 18.96 7.64
CA ILE A 84 -8.93 17.83 7.18
C ILE A 84 -8.15 18.23 5.93
N LEU A 85 -8.80 18.84 4.95
CA LEU A 85 -8.15 19.30 3.73
C LEU A 85 -7.10 20.38 3.99
N LEU A 86 -7.34 21.28 4.94
CA LEU A 86 -6.37 22.32 5.33
C LEU A 86 -5.15 21.71 6.03
N ILE A 87 -5.35 20.72 6.90
CA ILE A 87 -4.25 19.99 7.55
C ILE A 87 -3.42 19.27 6.50
N ASP A 88 -4.07 18.60 5.52
CA ASP A 88 -3.37 17.86 4.46
C ASP A 88 -2.57 18.81 3.54
N ILE A 89 -3.14 19.96 3.18
CA ILE A 89 -2.40 21.01 2.45
C ILE A 89 -1.21 21.52 3.28
N GLY A 90 -1.39 21.75 4.57
CA GLY A 90 -0.33 22.20 5.48
C GLY A 90 0.82 21.21 5.58
N THR A 91 0.52 19.93 5.80
CA THR A 91 1.53 18.85 5.85
C THR A 91 2.22 18.66 4.51
N PHE A 92 1.50 18.82 3.40
CA PHE A 92 2.10 18.80 2.06
C PHE A 92 3.12 19.94 1.87
N LEU A 93 2.80 21.15 2.29
CA LEU A 93 3.73 22.29 2.23
C LEU A 93 4.99 22.05 3.07
N ILE A 94 4.85 21.47 4.27
CA ILE A 94 5.99 21.07 5.10
C ILE A 94 6.85 20.04 4.37
N THR A 95 6.24 19.03 3.76
CA THR A 95 6.95 17.99 2.98
C THR A 95 7.72 18.60 1.81
N VAL A 96 7.07 19.45 1.02
CA VAL A 96 7.72 20.14 -0.12
C VAL A 96 8.90 20.98 0.35
N THR A 97 8.74 21.72 1.44
CA THR A 97 9.81 22.56 2.00
C THR A 97 10.99 21.72 2.46
N THR A 98 10.71 20.62 3.18
CA THR A 98 11.75 19.69 3.65
C THR A 98 12.51 19.07 2.47
N VAL A 99 11.79 18.58 1.46
CA VAL A 99 12.41 18.02 0.23
C VAL A 99 13.24 19.07 -0.50
N ALA A 100 12.77 20.32 -0.59
CA ALA A 100 13.51 21.41 -1.23
C ALA A 100 14.81 21.76 -0.48
N ILE A 101 14.80 21.68 0.86
CA ILE A 101 15.99 21.90 1.69
C ILE A 101 16.99 20.75 1.49
N VAL A 102 16.52 19.51 1.60
CA VAL A 102 17.36 18.30 1.45
C VAL A 102 17.97 18.24 0.05
N ARG A 103 17.19 18.56 -0.99
CA ARG A 103 17.68 18.58 -2.39
C ARG A 103 18.88 19.51 -2.61
N LYS A 104 18.99 20.59 -1.83
CA LYS A 104 20.17 21.49 -1.90
C LYS A 104 21.44 20.83 -1.34
N SER A 105 21.28 19.89 -0.45
CA SER A 105 22.40 19.15 0.17
C SER A 105 22.78 17.89 -0.63
N VAL A 106 21.89 17.41 -1.50
CA VAL A 106 22.15 16.27 -2.39
C VAL A 106 22.91 16.78 -3.61
N GLY A 107 24.11 16.23 -3.85
CA GLY A 107 24.90 16.51 -5.05
C GLY A 107 24.09 16.24 -6.34
N LYS A 108 24.57 16.75 -7.48
CA LYS A 108 23.93 16.50 -8.76
C LYS A 108 23.78 15.00 -8.99
N ALA A 109 22.53 14.55 -9.10
CA ALA A 109 22.21 13.16 -9.44
C ALA A 109 23.05 12.72 -10.64
N VAL A 110 23.66 11.56 -10.57
CA VAL A 110 24.39 10.96 -11.67
C VAL A 110 23.39 10.83 -12.83
N LYS A 111 23.71 11.47 -13.96
CA LYS A 111 22.90 11.38 -15.18
C LYS A 111 22.94 9.93 -15.67
N THR A 112 22.01 9.13 -15.23
CA THR A 112 21.74 7.84 -15.88
C THR A 112 21.15 8.16 -17.25
N GLU A 113 21.68 7.57 -18.31
CA GLU A 113 21.12 7.74 -19.66
C GLU A 113 19.64 7.41 -19.63
N ARG A 114 18.82 8.39 -20.04
CA ARG A 114 17.36 8.21 -20.12
C ARG A 114 17.04 7.21 -21.22
N GLN A 115 16.86 5.97 -20.85
CA GLN A 115 16.31 4.96 -21.76
C GLN A 115 14.80 5.16 -21.90
N SER A 116 14.26 4.82 -23.09
CA SER A 116 12.81 4.87 -23.32
C SER A 116 12.07 3.97 -22.33
N ILE A 117 10.99 4.48 -21.72
CA ILE A 117 10.13 3.74 -20.76
C ILE A 117 9.73 2.36 -21.34
N GLY A 118 9.41 2.29 -22.63
CA GLY A 118 9.06 1.03 -23.30
C GLY A 118 10.23 0.03 -23.32
N ARG A 119 11.48 0.49 -23.45
CA ARG A 119 12.67 -0.37 -23.39
C ARG A 119 12.90 -0.87 -21.95
N GLU A 120 12.72 -0.02 -20.97
CA GLU A 120 12.83 -0.35 -19.55
C GLU A 120 11.80 -1.43 -19.15
N MET A 121 10.54 -1.24 -19.55
CA MET A 121 9.48 -2.21 -19.31
C MET A 121 9.78 -3.55 -20.01
N ARG A 122 10.23 -3.51 -21.26
CA ARG A 122 10.57 -4.73 -22.02
C ARG A 122 11.68 -5.53 -21.32
N LEU A 123 12.70 -4.85 -20.80
CA LEU A 123 13.79 -5.51 -20.05
C LEU A 123 13.27 -6.13 -18.76
N GLY A 124 12.40 -5.44 -18.01
CA GLY A 124 11.76 -5.99 -16.83
C GLY A 124 10.90 -7.22 -17.12
N PHE A 125 10.06 -7.17 -18.17
CA PHE A 125 9.26 -8.32 -18.60
C PHE A 125 10.14 -9.50 -19.09
N ALA A 126 11.23 -9.21 -19.80
CA ALA A 126 12.16 -10.24 -20.24
C ALA A 126 12.79 -10.96 -19.03
N GLU A 127 13.15 -10.22 -17.98
CA GLU A 127 13.72 -10.80 -16.75
C GLU A 127 12.69 -11.67 -16.01
N ILE A 128 11.47 -11.17 -15.84
CA ILE A 128 10.36 -11.94 -15.25
C ILE A 128 10.13 -13.25 -16.00
N ASN A 129 10.21 -13.21 -17.32
CA ASN A 129 9.97 -14.39 -18.16
C ASN A 129 11.06 -15.45 -18.09
N LYS A 130 12.28 -15.12 -17.63
CA LYS A 130 13.36 -16.11 -17.44
C LYS A 130 13.04 -17.11 -16.33
N SER A 131 12.31 -16.70 -15.29
CA SER A 131 12.02 -17.55 -14.15
C SER A 131 10.54 -17.89 -14.04
N LYS A 132 10.18 -19.17 -14.17
CA LYS A 132 8.82 -19.65 -13.94
C LYS A 132 8.34 -19.34 -12.50
N GLY A 133 9.24 -19.45 -11.52
CA GLY A 133 8.93 -19.15 -10.12
C GLY A 133 8.53 -17.70 -9.90
N ILE A 134 9.27 -16.75 -10.50
CA ILE A 134 8.95 -15.30 -10.40
C ILE A 134 7.61 -14.99 -11.09
N ARG A 135 7.32 -15.58 -12.24
CA ARG A 135 6.02 -15.38 -12.89
C ARG A 135 4.86 -15.85 -12.02
N ILE A 136 4.96 -17.05 -11.44
CA ILE A 136 3.93 -17.59 -10.53
C ILE A 136 3.79 -16.70 -9.31
N LEU A 137 4.90 -16.22 -8.75
CA LEU A 137 4.89 -15.32 -7.59
C LEU A 137 4.15 -14.01 -7.88
N ILE A 138 4.42 -13.39 -9.04
CA ILE A 138 3.75 -12.14 -9.46
C ILE A 138 2.25 -12.37 -9.65
N ILE A 139 1.85 -13.46 -10.31
CA ILE A 139 0.44 -13.82 -10.49
C ILE A 139 -0.21 -14.02 -9.11
N LEU A 140 0.44 -14.76 -8.20
CA LEU A 140 -0.07 -14.97 -6.85
C LEU A 140 -0.27 -13.63 -6.11
N MET A 141 0.72 -12.72 -6.16
CA MET A 141 0.62 -11.40 -5.53
C MET A 141 -0.51 -10.56 -6.13
N SER A 142 -0.70 -10.61 -7.45
CA SER A 142 -1.81 -9.92 -8.12
C SER A 142 -3.18 -10.46 -7.68
N PHE A 143 -3.31 -11.78 -7.51
CA PHE A 143 -4.50 -12.40 -6.94
C PHE A 143 -4.75 -11.96 -5.49
N VAL A 144 -3.71 -11.92 -4.66
CA VAL A 144 -3.82 -11.44 -3.28
C VAL A 144 -4.32 -9.98 -3.26
N CYS A 145 -3.75 -9.10 -4.07
CA CYS A 145 -4.18 -7.71 -4.17
C CYS A 145 -5.64 -7.58 -4.66
N PHE A 146 -6.06 -8.44 -5.59
CA PHE A 146 -7.46 -8.51 -6.04
C PHE A 146 -8.40 -8.88 -4.88
N PHE A 147 -8.09 -9.91 -4.09
CA PHE A 147 -8.90 -10.30 -2.94
C PHE A 147 -8.89 -9.26 -1.82
N VAL A 148 -7.75 -8.58 -1.59
CA VAL A 148 -7.70 -7.43 -0.68
C VAL A 148 -8.64 -6.33 -1.15
N GLY A 149 -8.67 -6.02 -2.45
CA GLY A 149 -9.61 -5.05 -3.04
C GLY A 149 -11.07 -5.46 -2.82
N ILE A 150 -11.41 -6.73 -3.06
CA ILE A 150 -12.76 -7.27 -2.78
C ILE A 150 -13.14 -7.07 -1.31
N LEU A 151 -12.25 -7.46 -0.38
CA LEU A 151 -12.52 -7.30 1.05
C LEU A 151 -12.73 -5.82 1.41
N GLN A 152 -11.88 -4.92 0.91
CA GLN A 152 -12.03 -3.49 1.16
C GLN A 152 -13.35 -2.92 0.64
N THR A 153 -13.81 -3.41 -0.52
CA THR A 153 -15.08 -2.93 -1.11
C THR A 153 -16.29 -3.54 -0.41
N LEU A 154 -16.27 -4.83 -0.12
CA LEU A 154 -17.46 -5.55 0.37
C LEU A 154 -17.61 -5.54 1.89
N THR A 155 -16.55 -5.31 2.67
CA THR A 155 -16.64 -5.34 4.13
C THR A 155 -17.66 -4.31 4.65
N SER A 156 -17.60 -3.07 4.18
CA SER A 156 -18.51 -2.02 4.64
C SER A 156 -19.99 -2.34 4.33
N PRO A 157 -20.40 -2.66 3.09
CA PRO A 157 -21.80 -3.00 2.81
C PRO A 157 -22.24 -4.30 3.50
N MET A 158 -21.37 -5.32 3.62
CA MET A 158 -21.69 -6.56 4.34
C MET A 158 -21.99 -6.31 5.82
N VAL A 159 -21.17 -5.50 6.47
CA VAL A 159 -21.36 -5.19 7.90
C VAL A 159 -22.57 -4.29 8.10
N LEU A 160 -22.79 -3.28 7.23
CA LEU A 160 -23.95 -2.40 7.31
C LEU A 160 -25.27 -3.13 7.07
N ALA A 161 -25.27 -4.23 6.31
CA ALA A 161 -26.47 -5.04 6.10
C ALA A 161 -26.97 -5.77 7.38
N VAL A 162 -26.08 -5.97 8.37
CA VAL A 162 -26.38 -6.74 9.60
C VAL A 162 -26.09 -5.95 10.87
N SER A 163 -25.49 -4.75 10.78
CA SER A 163 -25.11 -3.91 11.92
C SER A 163 -25.08 -2.43 11.54
N ASN A 164 -24.25 -1.64 12.19
CA ASN A 164 -24.16 -0.19 12.08
C ASN A 164 -22.75 0.29 11.65
N ALA A 165 -22.61 1.59 11.40
CA ALA A 165 -21.36 2.23 10.98
C ALA A 165 -20.22 2.11 12.02
N GLU A 166 -20.56 2.04 13.30
CA GLU A 166 -19.59 1.85 14.39
C GLU A 166 -18.91 0.48 14.26
N THR A 167 -19.69 -0.56 13.94
CA THR A 167 -19.16 -1.91 13.69
C THR A 167 -18.25 -1.95 12.45
N VAL A 168 -18.53 -1.16 11.40
CA VAL A 168 -17.64 -1.04 10.24
C VAL A 168 -16.29 -0.47 10.69
N GLY A 169 -16.28 0.65 11.42
CA GLY A 169 -15.04 1.23 11.95
C GLY A 169 -14.25 0.27 12.83
N PHE A 170 -14.95 -0.55 13.64
CA PHE A 170 -14.31 -1.60 14.43
C PHE A 170 -13.66 -2.68 13.54
N MET A 171 -14.32 -3.12 12.47
CA MET A 171 -13.76 -4.09 11.52
C MET A 171 -12.53 -3.55 10.79
N GLU A 172 -12.55 -2.30 10.38
CA GLU A 172 -11.37 -1.65 9.77
C GLU A 172 -10.20 -1.56 10.76
N SER A 173 -10.49 -1.27 12.02
CA SER A 173 -9.49 -1.29 13.08
C SER A 173 -8.90 -2.68 13.30
N LEU A 174 -9.71 -3.74 13.24
CA LEU A 174 -9.24 -5.13 13.30
C LEU A 174 -8.27 -5.47 12.15
N CYS A 175 -8.55 -4.99 10.92
CA CYS A 175 -7.64 -5.15 9.78
C CYS A 175 -6.26 -4.54 10.09
N ALA A 176 -6.24 -3.30 10.59
CA ALA A 176 -5.00 -2.59 10.90
C ALA A 176 -4.21 -3.28 12.03
N VAL A 177 -4.90 -3.70 13.09
CA VAL A 177 -4.28 -4.44 14.21
C VAL A 177 -3.72 -5.78 13.73
N GLY A 178 -4.45 -6.52 12.88
CA GLY A 178 -3.98 -7.76 12.28
C GLY A 178 -2.67 -7.56 11.51
N MET A 179 -2.62 -6.57 10.62
CA MET A 179 -1.39 -6.24 9.86
C MET A 179 -0.22 -5.86 10.77
N LEU A 180 -0.48 -5.05 11.81
CA LEU A 180 0.55 -4.65 12.76
C LEU A 180 1.12 -5.85 13.51
N LEU A 181 0.25 -6.68 14.09
CA LEU A 181 0.68 -7.87 14.83
C LEU A 181 1.47 -8.82 13.93
N GLY A 182 1.00 -9.08 12.70
CA GLY A 182 1.74 -9.88 11.73
C GLY A 182 3.13 -9.31 11.42
N SER A 183 3.24 -8.00 11.24
CA SER A 183 4.52 -7.32 11.00
C SER A 183 5.44 -7.38 12.21
N VAL A 184 4.91 -7.20 13.43
CA VAL A 184 5.67 -7.32 14.69
C VAL A 184 6.17 -8.75 14.88
N PHE A 185 5.34 -9.77 14.63
CA PHE A 185 5.76 -11.17 14.69
C PHE A 185 6.93 -11.46 13.77
N ILE A 186 6.90 -10.94 12.52
CA ILE A 186 8.01 -11.09 11.59
C ILE A 186 9.25 -10.35 12.09
N GLY A 187 9.07 -9.14 12.64
CA GLY A 187 10.19 -8.34 13.17
C GLY A 187 10.92 -9.01 14.34
N ILE A 188 10.16 -9.69 15.22
CA ILE A 188 10.73 -10.37 16.40
C ILE A 188 11.29 -11.75 16.06
N LEU A 189 10.50 -12.58 15.39
CA LEU A 189 10.86 -13.98 15.13
C LEU A 189 11.78 -14.12 13.92
N GLY A 190 11.67 -13.22 12.95
CA GLY A 190 12.35 -13.28 11.65
C GLY A 190 11.91 -14.50 10.83
N ILE A 191 12.01 -14.40 9.52
CA ILE A 191 11.87 -15.56 8.64
C ILE A 191 13.29 -16.01 8.30
N LYS A 192 13.79 -17.05 8.97
CA LYS A 192 15.20 -17.46 8.84
C LYS A 192 15.49 -18.26 7.58
N LYS A 193 14.55 -19.11 7.13
CA LYS A 193 14.70 -20.02 5.95
C LYS A 193 13.34 -20.34 5.36
N ASN A 194 13.34 -20.92 4.15
CA ASN A 194 12.14 -21.47 3.50
C ASN A 194 11.04 -20.44 3.20
N PHE A 195 11.40 -19.28 2.67
CA PHE A 195 10.44 -18.21 2.29
C PHE A 195 9.32 -18.73 1.38
N SER A 196 9.61 -19.67 0.48
CA SER A 196 8.59 -20.29 -0.38
C SER A 196 7.54 -21.05 0.42
N THR A 197 7.96 -21.80 1.45
CA THR A 197 7.04 -22.54 2.34
C THR A 197 6.18 -21.57 3.15
N VAL A 198 6.78 -20.52 3.73
CA VAL A 198 6.05 -19.49 4.48
C VAL A 198 5.03 -18.81 3.58
N LEU A 199 5.40 -18.46 2.33
CA LEU A 199 4.50 -17.88 1.35
C LEU A 199 3.31 -18.79 1.05
N CYS A 200 3.55 -20.09 0.80
CA CYS A 200 2.49 -21.05 0.49
C CYS A 200 1.56 -21.27 1.70
N VAL A 201 2.12 -21.46 2.89
CA VAL A 201 1.33 -21.68 4.11
C VAL A 201 0.49 -20.43 4.42
N ALA A 202 1.10 -19.25 4.40
CA ALA A 202 0.37 -18.00 4.64
C ALA A 202 -0.70 -17.77 3.55
N GLY A 203 -0.43 -18.13 2.29
CA GLY A 203 -1.40 -18.05 1.20
C GLY A 203 -2.61 -18.97 1.39
N ILE A 204 -2.37 -20.24 1.77
CA ILE A 204 -3.44 -21.20 2.06
C ILE A 204 -4.27 -20.72 3.26
N LEU A 205 -3.62 -20.31 4.34
CA LEU A 205 -4.31 -19.78 5.52
C LEU A 205 -5.13 -18.52 5.16
N SER A 206 -4.60 -17.62 4.37
CA SER A 206 -5.33 -16.43 3.90
C SER A 206 -6.58 -16.82 3.12
N GLY A 207 -6.49 -17.82 2.23
CA GLY A 207 -7.64 -18.33 1.50
C GLY A 207 -8.73 -18.91 2.43
N ILE A 208 -8.32 -19.68 3.45
CA ILE A 208 -9.24 -20.24 4.46
C ILE A 208 -9.90 -19.11 5.26
N PHE A 209 -9.12 -18.09 5.67
CA PHE A 209 -9.64 -16.97 6.45
C PHE A 209 -10.63 -16.10 5.66
N ILE A 210 -10.36 -15.87 4.36
CA ILE A 210 -11.35 -15.22 3.48
C ILE A 210 -12.62 -16.05 3.37
N ALA A 211 -12.51 -17.37 3.17
CA ALA A 211 -13.67 -18.23 3.09
C ALA A 211 -14.52 -18.17 4.37
N LEU A 212 -13.89 -18.11 5.54
CA LEU A 212 -14.57 -17.94 6.81
C LEU A 212 -15.45 -16.69 6.90
N THR A 213 -15.05 -15.58 6.23
CA THR A 213 -15.84 -14.33 6.25
C THR A 213 -17.20 -14.48 5.58
N GLY A 214 -17.35 -15.43 4.66
CA GLY A 214 -18.60 -15.67 3.90
C GLY A 214 -19.46 -16.83 4.42
N VAL A 215 -18.95 -17.64 5.36
CA VAL A 215 -19.67 -18.87 5.82
C VAL A 215 -20.90 -18.55 6.68
N ASN A 216 -20.86 -17.48 7.46
CA ASN A 216 -21.92 -17.17 8.40
C ASN A 216 -22.19 -15.65 8.45
N LYS A 217 -23.45 -15.28 8.73
CA LYS A 217 -23.86 -13.89 8.96
C LYS A 217 -23.41 -13.32 10.32
N SER A 218 -22.65 -14.08 11.09
CA SER A 218 -22.13 -13.66 12.39
C SER A 218 -20.99 -12.66 12.22
N ILE A 219 -21.16 -11.46 12.75
CA ILE A 219 -20.15 -10.39 12.77
C ILE A 219 -18.84 -10.87 13.41
N PHE A 220 -18.92 -11.71 14.46
CA PHE A 220 -17.73 -12.24 15.11
C PHE A 220 -16.92 -13.17 14.19
N VAL A 221 -17.57 -14.03 13.42
CA VAL A 221 -16.92 -14.93 12.48
C VAL A 221 -16.29 -14.12 11.33
N THR A 222 -17.02 -13.16 10.80
CA THR A 222 -16.52 -12.23 9.76
C THR A 222 -15.32 -11.44 10.26
N GLY A 223 -15.41 -10.85 11.47
CA GLY A 223 -14.31 -10.10 12.07
C GLY A 223 -13.07 -10.96 12.34
N ALA A 224 -13.25 -12.18 12.86
CA ALA A 224 -12.14 -13.10 13.06
C ALA A 224 -11.47 -13.49 11.73
N GLY A 225 -12.26 -13.79 10.70
CA GLY A 225 -11.74 -14.11 9.36
C GLY A 225 -10.92 -12.96 8.77
N ILE A 226 -11.46 -11.74 8.82
CA ILE A 226 -10.78 -10.53 8.36
C ILE A 226 -9.48 -10.31 9.15
N PHE A 227 -9.54 -10.33 10.47
CA PHE A 227 -8.37 -10.15 11.34
C PHE A 227 -7.25 -11.14 11.00
N LEU A 228 -7.57 -12.44 10.91
CA LEU A 228 -6.60 -13.50 10.62
C LEU A 228 -6.04 -13.38 9.20
N PHE A 229 -6.85 -12.96 8.23
CA PHE A 229 -6.39 -12.67 6.88
C PHE A 229 -5.34 -11.55 6.87
N PHE A 230 -5.65 -10.42 7.49
CA PHE A 230 -4.72 -9.29 7.56
C PHE A 230 -3.48 -9.58 8.41
N LEU A 231 -3.58 -10.47 9.39
CA LEU A 231 -2.43 -10.97 10.17
C LEU A 231 -1.49 -11.84 9.31
N ALA A 232 -2.02 -12.60 8.36
CA ALA A 232 -1.23 -13.44 7.46
C ALA A 232 -0.55 -12.65 6.32
N LEU A 233 -1.11 -11.52 5.88
CA LEU A 233 -0.60 -10.73 4.76
C LEU A 233 0.88 -10.29 4.89
N PRO A 234 1.38 -9.80 6.04
CA PRO A 234 2.78 -9.42 6.18
C PRO A 234 3.73 -10.58 5.92
N PHE A 235 3.36 -11.82 6.29
CA PHE A 235 4.17 -13.02 6.02
C PHE A 235 4.26 -13.30 4.52
N MET A 236 3.15 -13.13 3.79
CA MET A 236 3.15 -13.26 2.33
C MET A 236 4.00 -12.19 1.68
N ASN A 237 3.78 -10.92 2.04
CA ASN A 237 4.49 -9.79 1.45
C ASN A 237 6.00 -9.88 1.70
N THR A 238 6.42 -10.14 2.95
CA THR A 238 7.84 -10.27 3.29
C THR A 238 8.50 -11.45 2.56
N SER A 239 7.80 -12.59 2.49
CA SER A 239 8.33 -13.76 1.77
C SER A 239 8.46 -13.49 0.27
N ALA A 240 7.47 -12.84 -0.34
CA ALA A 240 7.49 -12.45 -1.74
C ALA A 240 8.63 -11.46 -2.03
N ASP A 241 8.77 -10.43 -1.19
CA ASP A 241 9.86 -9.44 -1.27
C ASP A 241 11.23 -10.10 -1.31
N VAL A 242 11.50 -10.98 -0.34
CA VAL A 242 12.79 -11.66 -0.25
C VAL A 242 13.02 -12.59 -1.45
N LEU A 243 11.98 -13.32 -1.91
CA LEU A 243 12.09 -14.19 -3.08
C LEU A 243 12.40 -13.38 -4.35
N ILE A 244 11.78 -12.23 -4.55
CA ILE A 244 12.05 -11.34 -5.68
C ILE A 244 13.49 -10.84 -5.61
N ARG A 245 13.92 -10.29 -4.46
CA ARG A 245 15.27 -9.74 -4.28
C ARG A 245 16.37 -10.78 -4.49
N LYS A 246 16.14 -12.03 -4.08
CA LYS A 246 17.12 -13.12 -4.25
C LYS A 246 17.26 -13.64 -5.67
N ASN A 247 16.19 -13.50 -6.47
CA ASN A 247 16.15 -14.11 -7.81
C ASN A 247 16.29 -13.09 -8.95
N ILE A 248 16.26 -11.79 -8.64
CA ILE A 248 16.38 -10.73 -9.65
C ILE A 248 17.64 -9.92 -9.39
N PRO A 249 18.49 -9.71 -10.41
CA PRO A 249 19.67 -8.86 -10.32
C PRO A 249 19.32 -7.46 -9.81
N ASN A 250 20.16 -6.89 -8.95
CA ASN A 250 19.94 -5.58 -8.34
C ASN A 250 19.64 -4.48 -9.36
N GLU A 251 20.32 -4.49 -10.50
CA GLU A 251 20.17 -3.52 -11.60
C GLU A 251 18.77 -3.54 -12.24
N LEU A 252 18.06 -4.66 -12.16
CA LEU A 252 16.74 -4.85 -12.76
C LEU A 252 15.61 -4.82 -11.73
N GLN A 253 15.92 -4.82 -10.44
CA GLN A 253 14.91 -4.85 -9.38
C GLN A 253 13.92 -3.70 -9.48
N GLY A 254 14.36 -2.46 -9.73
CA GLY A 254 13.47 -1.32 -9.88
C GLY A 254 12.45 -1.48 -11.01
N ARG A 255 12.90 -2.04 -12.15
CA ARG A 255 12.04 -2.31 -13.32
C ARG A 255 11.00 -3.39 -13.01
N VAL A 256 11.45 -4.46 -12.38
CA VAL A 256 10.57 -5.58 -11.99
C VAL A 256 9.56 -5.14 -10.94
N TRP A 257 9.98 -4.38 -9.93
CA TRP A 257 9.07 -3.81 -8.93
C TRP A 257 8.02 -2.87 -9.54
N GLY A 258 8.41 -2.06 -10.54
CA GLY A 258 7.46 -1.23 -11.29
C GLY A 258 6.37 -2.07 -11.98
N ILE A 259 6.75 -3.18 -12.62
CA ILE A 259 5.81 -4.10 -13.28
C ILE A 259 4.92 -4.80 -12.25
N ILE A 260 5.47 -5.26 -11.14
CA ILE A 260 4.71 -5.90 -10.05
C ILE A 260 3.68 -4.93 -9.50
N SER A 261 4.08 -3.70 -9.21
CA SER A 261 3.15 -2.66 -8.72
C SER A 261 2.03 -2.38 -9.71
N LEU A 262 2.35 -2.29 -11.00
CA LEU A 262 1.34 -2.07 -12.04
C LEU A 262 0.32 -3.23 -12.08
N LEU A 263 0.80 -4.48 -12.11
CA LEU A 263 -0.06 -5.66 -12.17
C LEU A 263 -0.91 -5.82 -10.90
N SER A 264 -0.31 -5.61 -9.73
CA SER A 264 -1.00 -5.70 -8.45
C SER A 264 -2.09 -4.64 -8.31
N GLN A 265 -1.80 -3.38 -8.67
CA GLN A 265 -2.78 -2.30 -8.64
C GLN A 265 -3.90 -2.51 -9.66
N THR A 266 -3.61 -3.08 -10.83
CA THR A 266 -4.66 -3.46 -11.79
C THR A 266 -5.61 -4.48 -11.16
N GLY A 267 -5.11 -5.47 -10.41
CA GLY A 267 -5.94 -6.41 -9.66
C GLY A 267 -6.89 -5.72 -8.67
N THR A 268 -6.37 -4.77 -7.90
CA THR A 268 -7.16 -3.99 -6.93
C THR A 268 -8.23 -3.15 -7.63
N VAL A 269 -7.89 -2.47 -8.74
CA VAL A 269 -8.85 -1.65 -9.51
C VAL A 269 -9.97 -2.52 -10.11
N LEU A 270 -9.63 -3.71 -10.62
CA LEU A 270 -10.64 -4.67 -11.10
C LEU A 270 -11.58 -5.10 -9.98
N ALA A 271 -11.06 -5.30 -8.77
CA ALA A 271 -11.89 -5.64 -7.61
C ALA A 271 -12.86 -4.51 -7.23
N TYR A 272 -12.46 -3.25 -7.38
CA TYR A 272 -13.33 -2.09 -7.09
C TYR A 272 -14.41 -1.87 -8.17
N ALA A 273 -14.21 -2.40 -9.38
CA ALA A 273 -15.15 -2.28 -10.49
C ALA A 273 -16.25 -3.37 -10.50
N LEU A 274 -16.09 -4.42 -9.68
CA LEU A 274 -17.04 -5.52 -9.51
C LEU A 274 -18.04 -5.22 -8.40
#